data_e79d6f6d1d397eba990c7402b357e369
#
_entry.id   e79d6f6d1d397eba990c7402b357e369
#
_cell.length_a   1.000
_cell.length_b   1.000
_cell.length_c   1.000
_cell.angle_alpha   90.00
_cell.angle_beta   90.00
_cell.angle_gamma   90.00
#
_symmetry.space_group_name_H-M   'P 1'
#
loop_
_entity.id
_entity.type
_entity.pdbx_description
1 polymer ?
#
loop_
_entity_poly.entity_id
_entity_poly.type
_entity_poly.pdbx_seq_one_letter_code
_entity_poly.pdbx_strand_id
1 'polypeptide(L)' 'MPHVIVKLYPGRSEELKQRLTEAIARDVVSIIQCPETAVSVAFEEVPQADWPEKVYRPDILGKEATLYLKPGYKNPFD' A
#
# COMPACT_ATOMS: atom_id res chain seq x y z
N MET A 1 -16.29 -3.02 5.12
CA MET A 1 -15.89 -2.72 3.72
C MET A 1 -14.43 -2.31 3.67
N PRO A 2 -13.40 -3.22 3.92
CA PRO A 2 -11.99 -2.81 3.82
C PRO A 2 -11.55 -2.54 2.38
N HIS A 3 -10.84 -1.44 2.15
CA HIS A 3 -10.23 -1.10 0.88
C HIS A 3 -8.74 -0.87 1.10
N VAL A 4 -7.90 -1.61 0.40
CA VAL A 4 -6.45 -1.54 0.54
C VAL A 4 -5.85 -0.94 -0.72
N ILE A 5 -5.02 0.06 -0.56
CA ILE A 5 -4.28 0.67 -1.66
C ILE A 5 -2.80 0.41 -1.43
N VAL A 6 -2.15 -0.20 -2.41
CA VAL A 6 -0.71 -0.42 -2.40
C VAL A 6 -0.07 0.57 -3.36
N LYS A 7 0.74 1.47 -2.84
CA LYS A 7 1.52 2.40 -3.66
C LYS A 7 2.95 1.87 -3.72
N LEU A 8 3.49 1.76 -4.91
CA LEU A 8 4.80 1.15 -5.12
C LEU A 8 5.44 1.71 -6.40
N TYR A 9 6.74 1.48 -6.54
CA TYR A 9 7.42 1.81 -7.80
C TYR A 9 6.93 0.89 -8.91
N PRO A 10 6.89 1.38 -10.16
CA PRO A 10 6.55 0.53 -11.29
C PRO A 10 7.61 -0.55 -11.52
N GLY A 11 7.26 -1.59 -12.26
CA GLY A 11 8.18 -2.65 -12.65
C GLY A 11 7.84 -4.04 -12.14
N ARG A 12 6.87 -4.18 -11.25
CA ARG A 12 6.41 -5.51 -10.82
C ARG A 12 5.45 -6.09 -11.86
N SER A 13 5.55 -7.40 -12.08
CA SER A 13 4.68 -8.07 -13.04
C SER A 13 3.24 -8.13 -12.56
N GLU A 14 2.32 -8.33 -13.51
CA GLU A 14 0.92 -8.52 -13.17
C GLU A 14 0.72 -9.77 -12.32
N GLU A 15 1.51 -10.81 -12.56
CA GLU A 15 1.46 -12.04 -11.77
C GLU A 15 1.80 -11.77 -10.30
N LEU A 16 2.84 -11.00 -10.03
CA LEU A 16 3.22 -10.66 -8.66
C LEU A 16 2.15 -9.82 -7.99
N LYS A 17 1.58 -8.86 -8.70
CA LYS A 17 0.51 -8.03 -8.15
C LYS A 17 -0.73 -8.86 -7.84
N GLN A 18 -1.06 -9.83 -8.70
CA GLN A 18 -2.19 -10.71 -8.47
C GLN A 18 -1.95 -11.60 -7.24
N ARG A 19 -0.76 -12.14 -7.10
CA ARG A 19 -0.40 -12.96 -5.93
C ARG A 19 -0.49 -12.14 -4.64
N LEU A 20 0.01 -10.90 -4.67
CA LEU A 20 -0.08 -10.03 -3.50
C LEU A 20 -1.53 -9.69 -3.17
N THR A 21 -2.35 -9.43 -4.19
CA THR A 21 -3.78 -9.17 -3.99
C THR A 21 -4.46 -10.32 -3.27
N GLU A 22 -4.20 -11.56 -3.70
CA GLU A 22 -4.78 -12.74 -3.09
C GLU A 22 -4.35 -12.90 -1.64
N ALA A 23 -3.08 -12.65 -1.35
CA ALA A 23 -2.55 -12.73 0.02
C ALA A 23 -3.17 -11.66 0.92
N ILE A 24 -3.26 -10.43 0.43
CA ILE A 24 -3.87 -9.33 1.19
C ILE A 24 -5.33 -9.64 1.49
N ALA A 25 -6.09 -10.04 0.48
CA ALA A 25 -7.51 -10.34 0.65
C ALA A 25 -7.72 -11.47 1.65
N ARG A 26 -6.92 -12.53 1.55
CA ARG A 26 -7.01 -13.67 2.47
C ARG A 26 -6.74 -13.24 3.91
N ASP A 27 -5.71 -12.44 4.13
CA ASP A 27 -5.36 -12.00 5.47
C ASP A 27 -6.40 -11.04 6.05
N VAL A 28 -6.92 -10.13 5.24
CA VAL A 28 -7.98 -9.22 5.67
C VAL A 28 -9.22 -10.00 6.09
N VAL A 29 -9.66 -10.94 5.27
CA VAL A 29 -10.81 -11.77 5.58
C VAL A 29 -10.61 -12.55 6.88
N SER A 30 -9.43 -13.16 7.02
CA SER A 30 -9.12 -14.00 8.17
C SER A 30 -9.00 -13.20 9.47
N ILE A 31 -8.32 -12.06 9.42
CA ILE A 31 -7.99 -11.30 10.64
C ILE A 31 -9.12 -10.35 11.03
N ILE A 32 -9.67 -9.63 10.06
CA ILE A 32 -10.78 -8.69 10.31
C ILE A 32 -12.10 -9.43 10.47
N GLN A 33 -12.21 -10.63 9.92
CA GLN A 33 -13.43 -11.45 9.96
C GLN A 33 -14.58 -10.79 9.22
N CYS A 34 -14.35 -10.56 7.93
CA CYS A 34 -15.35 -10.01 7.01
C CYS A 34 -15.51 -10.94 5.82
N PRO A 35 -16.61 -10.85 5.07
CA PRO A 35 -16.75 -11.65 3.85
C PRO A 35 -15.77 -11.18 2.78
N GLU A 36 -15.35 -12.11 1.93
CA GLU A 36 -14.42 -11.81 0.83
C GLU A 36 -14.98 -10.71 -0.09
N THR A 37 -16.29 -10.68 -0.27
CA THR A 37 -16.95 -9.67 -1.11
C THR A 37 -16.84 -8.25 -0.57
N ALA A 38 -16.42 -8.07 0.68
CA ALA A 38 -16.26 -6.75 1.28
C ALA A 38 -14.89 -6.12 0.98
N VAL A 39 -13.93 -6.92 0.49
CA VAL A 39 -12.54 -6.49 0.32
C VAL A 39 -12.28 -6.01 -1.09
N SER A 40 -11.61 -4.87 -1.21
CA SER A 40 -11.10 -4.41 -2.51
C SER A 40 -9.63 -4.02 -2.35
N VAL A 41 -8.86 -4.24 -3.42
CA VAL A 41 -7.42 -3.96 -3.43
C VAL A 41 -7.07 -3.24 -4.71
N ALA A 42 -6.36 -2.14 -4.60
CA ALA A 42 -5.90 -1.35 -5.75
C ALA A 42 -4.40 -1.16 -5.68
N PHE A 43 -3.78 -1.03 -6.83
CA PHE A 43 -2.35 -0.72 -6.93
C PHE A 43 -2.19 0.62 -7.64
N GLU A 44 -1.34 1.48 -7.08
CA GLU A 44 -0.98 2.75 -7.71
C GLU A 44 0.53 2.76 -7.91
N GLU A 45 0.97 2.70 -9.16
CA GLU A 45 2.38 2.72 -9.49
C GLU A 45 2.84 4.17 -9.58
N VAL A 46 3.87 4.50 -8.78
CA VAL A 46 4.40 5.86 -8.70
C VAL A 46 5.88 5.81 -9.03
N PRO A 47 6.34 6.55 -10.05
CA PRO A 47 7.76 6.59 -10.39
C PRO A 47 8.63 7.02 -9.22
N GLN A 48 9.84 6.46 -9.14
CA GLN A 48 10.75 6.75 -8.03
C GLN A 48 10.98 8.26 -7.85
N ALA A 49 11.13 8.99 -8.95
CA ALA A 49 11.35 10.45 -8.89
C ALA A 49 10.17 11.20 -8.27
N ASP A 50 8.96 10.66 -8.36
CA ASP A 50 7.75 11.29 -7.86
C ASP A 50 7.41 10.86 -6.43
N TRP A 51 8.08 9.84 -5.93
CA TRP A 51 7.76 9.25 -4.62
C TRP A 51 7.77 10.28 -3.49
N PRO A 52 8.80 11.14 -3.36
CA PRO A 52 8.83 12.09 -2.26
C PRO A 52 7.60 13.01 -2.20
N GLU A 53 7.23 13.61 -3.33
CA GLU A 53 6.11 14.55 -3.34
C GLU A 53 4.75 13.89 -3.39
N LYS A 54 4.63 12.74 -4.04
CA LYS A 54 3.33 12.11 -4.23
C LYS A 54 2.96 11.09 -3.15
N VAL A 55 3.94 10.52 -2.49
CA VAL A 55 3.71 9.48 -1.48
C VAL A 55 4.28 9.87 -0.12
N TYR A 56 5.58 10.14 -0.05
CA TYR A 56 6.22 10.37 1.24
C TYR A 56 5.61 11.57 1.96
N ARG A 57 5.47 12.69 1.26
CA ARG A 57 4.93 13.90 1.88
C ARG A 57 3.46 13.75 2.31
N PRO A 58 2.52 13.36 1.42
CA PRO A 58 1.11 13.31 1.82
C PRO A 58 0.74 12.12 2.68
N ASP A 59 1.32 10.95 2.42
CA ASP A 59 0.85 9.69 3.03
C ASP A 59 1.69 9.26 4.22
N ILE A 60 2.94 9.67 4.30
CA ILE A 60 3.85 9.24 5.37
C ILE A 60 4.08 10.38 6.35
N LEU A 61 4.66 11.49 5.90
CA LEU A 61 4.82 12.66 6.76
C LEU A 61 3.49 13.26 7.17
N GLY A 62 2.58 13.42 6.22
CA GLY A 62 1.28 14.06 6.46
C GLY A 62 0.32 13.23 7.28
N LYS A 63 0.55 11.92 7.40
CA LYS A 63 -0.33 11.01 8.13
C LYS A 63 0.43 10.16 9.14
N GLU A 64 1.49 10.72 9.69
CA GLU A 64 2.38 9.97 10.57
C GLU A 64 1.65 9.28 11.73
N ALA A 65 0.64 9.92 12.28
CA ALA A 65 -0.13 9.37 13.39
C ALA A 65 -0.92 8.11 13.01
N THR A 66 -1.13 7.86 11.72
CA THR A 66 -1.89 6.69 11.26
C THR A 66 -1.00 5.52 10.85
N LEU A 67 0.32 5.68 10.90
CA LEU A 67 1.24 4.63 10.49
C LEU A 67 1.37 3.58 11.57
N TYR A 68 1.06 2.33 11.22
CA TYR A 68 1.29 1.18 12.09
C TYR A 68 2.66 0.56 11.86
N LEU A 69 3.22 0.80 10.68
CA LEU A 69 4.58 0.38 10.33
C LEU A 69 5.24 1.54 9.60
N LYS A 70 6.28 2.09 10.21
CA LYS A 70 7.00 3.22 9.61
C LYS A 70 8.06 2.72 8.65
N PRO A 71 8.34 3.47 7.55
CA PRO A 71 9.42 3.07 6.65
C PRO A 71 10.77 3.15 7.34
N GLY A 72 11.66 2.21 7.00
CA GLY A 72 13.01 2.18 7.53
C GLY A 72 14.02 2.95 6.68
N TYR A 73 13.61 3.45 5.50
CA TYR A 73 14.52 4.21 4.65
C TYR A 73 14.57 5.67 5.09
N LYS A 74 15.62 6.36 4.65
CA LYS A 74 15.84 7.75 5.01
C LYS A 74 14.78 8.67 4.40
N ASN A 75 14.34 9.65 5.19
CA ASN A 75 13.42 10.68 4.71
C ASN A 75 14.06 11.40 3.51
N PRO A 76 13.40 11.39 2.32
CA PRO A 76 13.98 12.00 1.13
C PRO A 76 14.11 13.52 1.21
N PHE A 77 13.51 14.15 2.21
CA PHE A 77 13.59 15.60 2.40
C PHE A 77 14.66 16.04 3.40
N ASP A 78 15.34 15.08 4.03
CA ASP A 78 16.42 15.38 4.98
C ASP A 78 17.77 15.49 4.28
#